data_411934e9dc06b97e2c919d1b6fe460a4
#
_entry.id   411934e9dc06b97e2c919d1b6fe460a4
#
_cell.length_a   1.000
_cell.length_b   1.000
_cell.length_c   1.000
_cell.angle_alpha   90.00
_cell.angle_beta   90.00
_cell.angle_gamma   90.00
#
_symmetry.space_group_name_H-M   'P 1'
#
loop_
_entity.id
_entity.type
_entity.pdbx_description
1 polymer ?
#
loop_
_entity_poly.entity_id
_entity_poly.type
_entity_poly.pdbx_seq_one_letter_code
_entity_poly.pdbx_strand_id
1 'polypeptide(L)'
;MKHRFTVLVLFVILTSSLLGGLLGRHVSAGSVPDQNSPNEFLREFTEALDIIQKTHVDNVTGDKLVYSAIKGMLRELDPHSSFFDPKEFKRLREEQHSKYFGLGIRVRTLLRGDRGKVVIVEPPSIDSPAQRRGLRAGDVISKIEGVSIDDWTQDVVVDHLRGPRGTTVEITVERPGIRTPIQFKVERDEIPIITVPYAFEVKPGVGYIRIDRFSESTADELREKLGRLGAAKLSGLILDLRDNPGGLLNQAIDVSDFFVRKSALIVSTQGRMQGSSHKYVAPSLEKIQVPLVVLINKHSASASEIVAGALQDHDRALIVGETSFGKGLVQSVYTMDGSTGLALTTARYYTPSGRLIQRDYSGSAFDYYNLPDAPGANPTREKRTTANGRQVLGGGGITPDVTVSLRELNRFEALLNAKDVFFEYARRLASGQVPAGSNFQLPVKRDEVKGAAVRDDAASAIAKLEITDALMEDFKEFLRSRKIEFTGQDISDNVDFIKRRIKQEIFTSAFGLQEGFRVAVQGDTQVQKALELMPEAKTLMTTGRLTPVEQSLEIKK
;
A
#
# COMPACT_ATOMS: atom_id res chain seq x y z
N MET A 1 -20.15 -98.78 21.54
CA MET A 1 -20.40 -97.42 22.02
C MET A 1 -19.28 -96.41 21.67
N LYS A 2 -18.07 -96.79 21.56
CA LYS A 2 -16.96 -95.90 21.29
C LYS A 2 -17.00 -95.16 19.93
N HIS A 3 -17.42 -95.86 18.85
CA HIS A 3 -17.53 -95.25 17.51
C HIS A 3 -18.64 -94.17 17.36
N ARG A 4 -19.74 -94.29 18.05
CA ARG A 4 -20.82 -93.30 18.03
C ARG A 4 -20.45 -91.99 18.74
N PHE A 5 -19.63 -92.09 19.77
CA PHE A 5 -19.13 -90.90 20.52
C PHE A 5 -18.13 -90.16 19.69
N THR A 6 -17.21 -90.86 19.00
CA THR A 6 -16.21 -90.21 18.12
C THR A 6 -16.85 -89.49 16.93
N VAL A 7 -17.91 -90.08 16.33
CA VAL A 7 -18.65 -89.41 15.26
C VAL A 7 -19.42 -88.20 15.76
N LEU A 8 -19.99 -88.24 16.98
CA LEU A 8 -20.65 -87.08 17.57
C LEU A 8 -19.69 -85.94 17.88
N VAL A 9 -18.50 -86.24 18.39
CA VAL A 9 -17.47 -85.24 18.69
C VAL A 9 -16.96 -84.62 17.39
N LEU A 10 -16.71 -85.38 16.34
CA LEU A 10 -16.35 -84.87 15.05
C LEU A 10 -17.43 -83.98 14.40
N PHE A 11 -18.69 -84.36 14.57
CA PHE A 11 -19.83 -83.59 14.04
C PHE A 11 -19.96 -82.25 14.80
N VAL A 12 -19.77 -82.23 16.13
CA VAL A 12 -19.77 -80.99 16.93
C VAL A 12 -18.61 -80.08 16.57
N ILE A 13 -17.40 -80.62 16.35
CA ILE A 13 -16.26 -79.83 15.91
C ILE A 13 -16.49 -79.27 14.54
N LEU A 14 -17.02 -80.04 13.61
CA LEU A 14 -17.30 -79.57 12.24
C LEU A 14 -18.39 -78.50 12.19
N THR A 15 -19.46 -78.69 12.96
CA THR A 15 -20.55 -77.69 13.06
C THR A 15 -20.12 -76.43 13.77
N SER A 16 -19.27 -76.53 14.82
CA SER A 16 -18.71 -75.36 15.51
C SER A 16 -17.73 -74.60 14.62
N SER A 17 -16.93 -75.29 13.80
CA SER A 17 -16.02 -74.64 12.83
C SER A 17 -16.78 -73.97 11.68
N LEU A 18 -17.89 -74.59 11.21
CA LEU A 18 -18.75 -73.99 10.21
C LEU A 18 -19.55 -72.78 10.72
N LEU A 19 -20.08 -72.86 11.93
CA LEU A 19 -20.73 -71.71 12.59
C LEU A 19 -19.75 -70.61 12.94
N GLY A 20 -18.55 -70.95 13.42
CA GLY A 20 -17.45 -69.99 13.68
C GLY A 20 -16.99 -69.29 12.40
N GLY A 21 -16.90 -70.03 11.26
CA GLY A 21 -16.57 -69.47 9.97
C GLY A 21 -17.65 -68.58 9.36
N LEU A 22 -18.95 -68.88 9.59
CA LEU A 22 -20.07 -68.08 9.14
C LEU A 22 -20.32 -66.84 10.02
N LEU A 23 -20.14 -66.97 11.32
CA LEU A 23 -20.25 -65.81 12.25
C LEU A 23 -18.98 -64.95 12.27
N GLY A 24 -17.83 -65.56 12.02
CA GLY A 24 -16.55 -64.82 11.94
C GLY A 24 -16.39 -63.92 10.71
N ARG A 25 -17.27 -64.12 9.70
CA ARG A 25 -17.29 -63.25 8.50
C ARG A 25 -17.89 -61.87 8.76
N HIS A 26 -18.49 -61.63 9.91
CA HIS A 26 -19.05 -60.31 10.30
C HIS A 26 -18.29 -59.63 11.44
N VAL A 27 -17.20 -60.22 11.92
CA VAL A 27 -16.23 -59.41 12.65
C VAL A 27 -15.35 -58.77 11.60
N SER A 28 -15.80 -57.68 11.01
CA SER A 28 -14.89 -56.71 10.46
C SER A 28 -13.90 -56.42 11.57
N ALA A 29 -12.62 -56.76 11.32
CA ALA A 29 -11.56 -56.16 12.11
C ALA A 29 -11.80 -54.66 11.99
N GLY A 30 -12.39 -54.05 12.99
CA GLY A 30 -12.44 -52.63 13.11
C GLY A 30 -10.99 -52.19 12.92
N SER A 31 -10.71 -51.58 11.76
CA SER A 31 -9.48 -50.82 11.59
C SER A 31 -9.42 -49.96 12.85
N VAL A 32 -8.41 -50.17 13.68
CA VAL A 32 -8.05 -49.21 14.72
C VAL A 32 -8.10 -47.87 14.01
N PRO A 33 -8.96 -46.93 14.39
CA PRO A 33 -9.00 -45.66 13.74
C PRO A 33 -7.59 -45.11 13.79
N ASP A 34 -7.02 -44.79 12.64
CA ASP A 34 -5.76 -44.08 12.60
C ASP A 34 -6.05 -42.76 13.34
N GLN A 35 -5.62 -42.66 14.58
CA GLN A 35 -5.90 -41.54 15.50
C GLN A 35 -5.44 -40.18 14.92
N ASN A 36 -4.83 -40.19 13.74
CA ASN A 36 -4.39 -39.03 12.99
C ASN A 36 -5.09 -38.90 11.61
N SER A 37 -6.26 -39.52 11.41
CA SER A 37 -6.94 -39.37 10.11
C SER A 37 -7.55 -37.96 9.97
N PRO A 38 -7.37 -37.28 8.81
CA PRO A 38 -7.98 -35.96 8.57
C PRO A 38 -9.49 -35.91 8.84
N ASN A 39 -10.18 -37.05 8.68
CA ASN A 39 -11.63 -37.17 8.91
C ASN A 39 -12.00 -37.10 10.40
N GLU A 40 -11.13 -37.54 11.30
CA GLU A 40 -11.36 -37.47 12.75
C GLU A 40 -11.24 -36.03 13.23
N PHE A 41 -10.20 -35.31 12.82
CA PHE A 41 -10.05 -33.88 13.12
C PHE A 41 -11.20 -33.04 12.56
N LEU A 42 -11.69 -33.35 11.35
CA LEU A 42 -12.87 -32.66 10.79
C LEU A 42 -14.12 -32.89 11.59
N ARG A 43 -14.31 -34.11 12.13
CA ARG A 43 -15.45 -34.43 13.00
C ARG A 43 -15.38 -33.65 14.30
N GLU A 44 -14.23 -33.66 14.98
CA GLU A 44 -14.02 -32.90 16.22
C GLU A 44 -14.22 -31.40 16.00
N PHE A 45 -13.71 -30.86 14.89
CA PHE A 45 -13.91 -29.46 14.51
C PHE A 45 -15.39 -29.12 14.33
N THR A 46 -16.15 -30.00 13.64
CA THR A 46 -17.57 -29.78 13.38
C THR A 46 -18.39 -29.88 14.68
N GLU A 47 -18.06 -30.81 15.57
CA GLU A 47 -18.68 -30.93 16.88
C GLU A 47 -18.43 -29.71 17.76
N ALA A 48 -17.18 -29.23 17.80
CA ALA A 48 -16.83 -28.01 18.52
C ALA A 48 -17.59 -26.78 17.98
N LEU A 49 -17.69 -26.65 16.66
CA LEU A 49 -18.45 -25.58 16.00
C LEU A 49 -19.92 -25.61 16.41
N ASP A 50 -20.55 -26.77 16.40
CA ASP A 50 -21.94 -26.95 16.78
C ASP A 50 -22.21 -26.61 18.25
N ILE A 51 -21.31 -27.06 19.14
CA ILE A 51 -21.37 -26.73 20.58
C ILE A 51 -21.27 -25.20 20.78
N ILE A 52 -20.29 -24.54 20.14
CA ILE A 52 -20.09 -23.09 20.27
C ILE A 52 -21.34 -22.34 19.80
N GLN A 53 -21.89 -22.69 18.64
CA GLN A 53 -23.08 -22.02 18.10
C GLN A 53 -24.33 -22.19 18.97
N LYS A 54 -24.47 -23.34 19.64
CA LYS A 54 -25.65 -23.66 20.45
C LYS A 54 -25.56 -23.14 21.88
N THR A 55 -24.34 -23.04 22.43
CA THR A 55 -24.18 -22.84 23.88
C THR A 55 -23.53 -21.50 24.25
N HIS A 56 -22.88 -20.80 23.30
CA HIS A 56 -22.27 -19.50 23.61
C HIS A 56 -23.33 -18.48 24.04
N VAL A 57 -22.98 -17.63 25.02
CA VAL A 57 -23.90 -16.61 25.59
C VAL A 57 -24.44 -15.65 24.55
N ASP A 58 -23.62 -15.27 23.57
CA ASP A 58 -24.02 -14.44 22.44
C ASP A 58 -24.26 -15.29 21.19
N ASN A 59 -25.17 -14.84 20.34
CA ASN A 59 -25.43 -15.49 19.05
C ASN A 59 -24.26 -15.27 18.09
N VAL A 60 -23.54 -16.33 17.72
CA VAL A 60 -22.40 -16.28 16.80
C VAL A 60 -22.72 -17.02 15.52
N THR A 61 -22.50 -16.35 14.38
CA THR A 61 -22.75 -16.95 13.05
C THR A 61 -21.65 -17.94 12.66
N GLY A 62 -22.02 -19.00 11.94
CA GLY A 62 -21.09 -20.06 11.55
C GLY A 62 -19.98 -19.58 10.62
N ASP A 63 -20.29 -18.67 9.71
CA ASP A 63 -19.31 -18.07 8.79
C ASP A 63 -18.20 -17.34 9.56
N LYS A 64 -18.56 -16.54 10.56
CA LYS A 64 -17.58 -15.84 11.41
C LYS A 64 -16.63 -16.80 12.14
N LEU A 65 -17.16 -17.91 12.68
CA LEU A 65 -16.37 -18.91 13.38
C LEU A 65 -15.44 -19.65 12.42
N VAL A 66 -15.96 -20.11 11.27
CA VAL A 66 -15.19 -20.84 10.25
C VAL A 66 -14.08 -19.94 9.67
N TYR A 67 -14.38 -18.68 9.34
CA TYR A 67 -13.36 -17.75 8.83
C TYR A 67 -12.27 -17.47 9.87
N SER A 68 -12.65 -17.34 11.14
CA SER A 68 -11.69 -17.18 12.24
C SER A 68 -10.79 -18.41 12.42
N ALA A 69 -11.35 -19.61 12.28
CA ALA A 69 -10.59 -20.86 12.34
C ALA A 69 -9.60 -20.97 11.18
N ILE A 70 -10.02 -20.65 9.93
CA ILE A 70 -9.12 -20.63 8.78
C ILE A 70 -7.99 -19.59 8.99
N LYS A 71 -8.33 -18.38 9.44
CA LYS A 71 -7.33 -17.36 9.78
C LYS A 71 -6.37 -17.84 10.88
N GLY A 72 -6.86 -18.64 11.85
CA GLY A 72 -6.04 -19.27 12.88
C GLY A 72 -5.02 -20.26 12.30
N MET A 73 -5.47 -21.19 11.45
CA MET A 73 -4.56 -22.16 10.78
C MET A 73 -3.45 -21.47 9.97
N LEU A 74 -3.79 -20.37 9.28
CA LEU A 74 -2.80 -19.66 8.46
C LEU A 74 -1.73 -18.96 9.29
N ARG A 75 -2.03 -18.52 10.50
CA ARG A 75 -1.07 -17.90 11.42
C ARG A 75 0.05 -18.86 11.85
N GLU A 76 -0.22 -20.19 11.85
CA GLU A 76 0.79 -21.21 12.14
C GLU A 76 1.80 -21.40 11.00
N LEU A 77 1.51 -20.87 9.80
CA LEU A 77 2.36 -21.05 8.63
C LEU A 77 3.40 -19.92 8.51
N ASP A 78 2.91 -18.69 8.41
CA ASP A 78 3.72 -17.50 8.24
C ASP A 78 2.84 -16.22 8.42
N PRO A 79 3.46 -15.03 8.62
CA PRO A 79 2.70 -13.80 8.86
C PRO A 79 1.98 -13.23 7.62
N HIS A 80 2.14 -13.82 6.44
CA HIS A 80 1.63 -13.29 5.18
C HIS A 80 0.53 -14.12 4.54
N SER A 81 0.43 -15.41 4.88
CA SER A 81 -0.69 -16.24 4.44
C SER A 81 -1.98 -15.73 5.07
N SER A 82 -3.00 -15.48 4.26
CA SER A 82 -4.21 -14.77 4.71
C SER A 82 -5.46 -15.34 4.05
N PHE A 83 -6.55 -15.35 4.80
CA PHE A 83 -7.89 -15.64 4.29
C PHE A 83 -8.69 -14.35 4.23
N PHE A 84 -9.39 -14.16 3.12
CA PHE A 84 -10.21 -13.00 2.84
C PHE A 84 -11.69 -13.42 2.81
N ASP A 85 -12.51 -12.77 3.61
CA ASP A 85 -13.96 -12.85 3.47
C ASP A 85 -14.42 -12.21 2.15
N PRO A 86 -15.70 -12.34 1.75
CA PRO A 86 -16.17 -11.83 0.46
C PRO A 86 -15.92 -10.33 0.27
N LYS A 87 -16.02 -9.52 1.34
CA LYS A 87 -15.79 -8.07 1.29
C LYS A 87 -14.31 -7.75 1.16
N GLU A 88 -13.48 -8.40 1.96
CA GLU A 88 -12.01 -8.26 1.91
C GLU A 88 -11.48 -8.72 0.54
N PHE A 89 -11.98 -9.84 0.02
CA PHE A 89 -11.53 -10.39 -1.26
C PHE A 89 -11.93 -9.50 -2.44
N LYS A 90 -13.15 -8.94 -2.42
CA LYS A 90 -13.57 -7.94 -3.41
C LYS A 90 -12.64 -6.72 -3.42
N ARG A 91 -12.29 -6.19 -2.25
CA ARG A 91 -11.33 -5.06 -2.15
C ARG A 91 -9.96 -5.42 -2.71
N LEU A 92 -9.43 -6.60 -2.38
CA LEU A 92 -8.17 -7.10 -2.94
C LEU A 92 -8.21 -7.14 -4.47
N ARG A 93 -9.30 -7.65 -5.05
CA ARG A 93 -9.50 -7.72 -6.50
C ARG A 93 -9.58 -6.33 -7.13
N GLU A 94 -10.32 -5.40 -6.53
CA GLU A 94 -10.38 -4.00 -6.98
C GLU A 94 -8.98 -3.36 -7.00
N GLU A 95 -8.18 -3.60 -5.97
CA GLU A 95 -6.81 -3.09 -5.89
C GLU A 95 -5.88 -3.72 -6.93
N GLN A 96 -5.98 -5.04 -7.16
CA GLN A 96 -5.19 -5.74 -8.18
C GLN A 96 -5.53 -5.28 -9.60
N HIS A 97 -6.82 -5.09 -9.89
CA HIS A 97 -7.32 -4.64 -11.21
C HIS A 97 -7.23 -3.12 -11.41
N SER A 98 -6.69 -2.38 -10.46
CA SER A 98 -6.56 -0.91 -10.53
C SER A 98 -7.89 -0.18 -10.77
N LYS A 99 -9.02 -0.69 -10.27
CA LYS A 99 -10.33 -0.07 -10.47
C LYS A 99 -11.37 -0.49 -9.45
N TYR A 100 -12.31 0.40 -9.19
CA TYR A 100 -13.50 0.15 -8.38
C TYR A 100 -14.73 0.84 -8.97
N PHE A 101 -15.93 0.52 -8.49
CA PHE A 101 -17.15 1.20 -8.89
C PHE A 101 -17.61 2.18 -7.82
N GLY A 102 -17.77 3.45 -8.20
CA GLY A 102 -18.09 4.52 -7.27
C GLY A 102 -18.24 5.89 -7.94
N LEU A 103 -17.91 6.95 -7.21
CA LEU A 103 -18.11 8.33 -7.64
C LEU A 103 -16.85 9.04 -8.10
N GLY A 104 -15.67 8.55 -7.72
CA GLY A 104 -14.38 9.21 -8.01
C GLY A 104 -14.09 10.40 -7.09
N ILE A 105 -14.42 10.27 -5.80
CA ILE A 105 -14.09 11.24 -4.75
C ILE A 105 -13.25 10.59 -3.65
N ARG A 106 -12.36 11.38 -3.05
CA ARG A 106 -11.66 11.00 -1.83
C ARG A 106 -12.26 11.75 -0.66
N VAL A 107 -12.71 11.01 0.34
CA VAL A 107 -13.31 11.55 1.55
C VAL A 107 -12.44 11.28 2.76
N ARG A 108 -12.51 12.17 3.74
CA ARG A 108 -11.85 12.05 5.04
C ARG A 108 -12.78 12.60 6.13
N THR A 109 -12.79 11.93 7.28
CA THR A 109 -13.49 12.43 8.47
C THR A 109 -12.59 13.45 9.17
N LEU A 110 -13.05 14.70 9.25
CA LEU A 110 -12.42 15.74 10.04
C LEU A 110 -13.10 15.80 11.41
N LEU A 111 -12.34 15.67 12.48
CA LEU A 111 -12.85 15.77 13.84
C LEU A 111 -13.12 17.24 14.18
N ARG A 112 -14.36 17.56 14.51
CA ARG A 112 -14.77 18.88 15.02
C ARG A 112 -15.46 18.72 16.37
N GLY A 113 -14.68 18.80 17.45
CA GLY A 113 -15.14 18.39 18.78
C GLY A 113 -15.32 16.87 18.81
N ASP A 114 -16.41 16.40 19.40
CA ASP A 114 -16.72 14.98 19.55
C ASP A 114 -17.36 14.34 18.29
N ARG A 115 -17.64 15.12 17.25
CA ARG A 115 -18.28 14.66 16.00
C ARG A 115 -17.38 14.86 14.81
N GLY A 116 -17.29 13.81 13.96
CA GLY A 116 -16.59 13.87 12.69
C GLY A 116 -17.47 14.39 11.56
N LYS A 117 -16.93 15.26 10.70
CA LYS A 117 -17.57 15.62 9.43
C LYS A 117 -16.82 14.98 8.27
N VAL A 118 -17.54 14.32 7.38
CA VAL A 118 -16.96 13.70 6.19
C VAL A 118 -16.84 14.74 5.08
N VAL A 119 -15.61 15.00 4.65
CA VAL A 119 -15.27 16.06 3.70
C VAL A 119 -14.60 15.49 2.46
N ILE A 120 -14.93 16.00 1.28
CA ILE A 120 -14.21 15.76 0.04
C ILE A 120 -12.89 16.54 0.11
N VAL A 121 -11.76 15.83 0.23
CA VAL A 121 -10.47 16.47 0.55
C VAL A 121 -9.68 16.97 -0.66
N GLU A 122 -10.07 16.55 -1.86
CA GLU A 122 -9.42 16.94 -3.12
C GLU A 122 -10.44 17.07 -4.25
N PRO A 123 -10.10 17.71 -5.36
CA PRO A 123 -10.96 17.70 -6.53
C PRO A 123 -11.29 16.27 -6.97
N PRO A 124 -12.55 15.97 -7.33
CA PRO A 124 -12.91 14.67 -7.87
C PRO A 124 -12.03 14.27 -9.05
N SER A 125 -11.80 12.97 -9.21
CA SER A 125 -11.01 12.43 -10.32
C SER A 125 -11.49 12.96 -11.66
N ILE A 126 -10.57 13.21 -12.59
CA ILE A 126 -10.89 13.71 -13.93
C ILE A 126 -11.85 12.72 -14.60
N ASP A 127 -12.87 13.26 -15.28
CA ASP A 127 -13.93 12.51 -15.97
C ASP A 127 -14.75 11.56 -15.08
N SER A 128 -14.65 11.70 -13.75
CA SER A 128 -15.46 10.93 -12.81
C SER A 128 -16.92 11.40 -12.75
N PRO A 129 -17.84 10.54 -12.30
CA PRO A 129 -19.24 10.92 -12.07
C PRO A 129 -19.39 12.15 -11.16
N ALA A 130 -18.60 12.19 -10.09
CA ALA A 130 -18.62 13.31 -9.14
C ALA A 130 -18.19 14.62 -9.79
N GLN A 131 -17.15 14.61 -10.63
CA GLN A 131 -16.70 15.79 -11.36
C GLN A 131 -17.77 16.28 -12.33
N ARG A 132 -18.35 15.36 -13.11
CA ARG A 132 -19.41 15.69 -14.08
C ARG A 132 -20.65 16.31 -13.43
N ARG A 133 -20.91 15.96 -12.17
CA ARG A 133 -22.04 16.52 -11.38
C ARG A 133 -21.69 17.78 -10.62
N GLY A 134 -20.41 18.22 -10.60
CA GLY A 134 -19.99 19.49 -9.98
C GLY A 134 -19.74 19.39 -8.47
N LEU A 135 -19.44 18.19 -7.95
CA LEU A 135 -18.88 18.03 -6.60
C LEU A 135 -17.47 18.64 -6.56
N ARG A 136 -17.08 19.17 -5.40
CA ARG A 136 -15.83 19.95 -5.25
C ARG A 136 -15.06 19.54 -4.00
N ALA A 137 -13.75 19.77 -4.01
CA ALA A 137 -12.95 19.76 -2.80
C ALA A 137 -13.54 20.75 -1.76
N GLY A 138 -13.58 20.35 -0.50
CA GLY A 138 -14.15 21.13 0.60
C GLY A 138 -15.66 20.94 0.81
N ASP A 139 -16.37 20.23 -0.07
CA ASP A 139 -17.76 19.85 0.18
C ASP A 139 -17.84 18.91 1.39
N VAL A 140 -18.74 19.20 2.32
CA VAL A 140 -19.01 18.38 3.51
C VAL A 140 -20.24 17.54 3.24
N ILE A 141 -20.11 16.22 3.22
CA ILE A 141 -21.25 15.32 3.04
C ILE A 141 -22.06 15.31 4.35
N SER A 142 -23.35 15.64 4.28
CA SER A 142 -24.25 15.66 5.44
C SER A 142 -25.30 14.56 5.40
N LYS A 143 -25.73 14.13 4.20
CA LYS A 143 -26.70 13.03 4.02
C LYS A 143 -26.32 12.14 2.84
N ILE A 144 -26.66 10.87 2.96
CA ILE A 144 -26.65 9.88 1.87
C ILE A 144 -28.02 9.21 1.84
N GLU A 145 -28.68 9.14 0.66
CA GLU A 145 -30.04 8.61 0.48
C GLU A 145 -31.05 9.25 1.46
N GLY A 146 -30.90 10.55 1.72
CA GLY A 146 -31.75 11.30 2.66
C GLY A 146 -31.44 11.08 4.14
N VAL A 147 -30.62 10.09 4.51
CA VAL A 147 -30.24 9.76 5.89
C VAL A 147 -29.03 10.60 6.32
N SER A 148 -29.08 11.20 7.55
CA SER A 148 -27.91 11.88 8.15
C SER A 148 -26.78 10.88 8.39
N ILE A 149 -25.53 11.32 8.11
CA ILE A 149 -24.34 10.50 8.30
C ILE A 149 -23.51 10.92 9.53
N ASP A 150 -24.07 11.75 10.43
CA ASP A 150 -23.33 12.31 11.57
C ASP A 150 -22.74 11.24 12.50
N ASP A 151 -23.40 10.07 12.60
CA ASP A 151 -22.98 8.96 13.45
C ASP A 151 -22.28 7.82 12.66
N TRP A 152 -22.03 8.03 11.36
CA TRP A 152 -21.40 7.00 10.51
C TRP A 152 -19.87 7.08 10.57
N THR A 153 -19.24 5.91 10.59
CA THR A 153 -17.78 5.85 10.38
C THR A 153 -17.45 6.14 8.91
N GLN A 154 -16.21 6.55 8.63
CA GLN A 154 -15.77 6.79 7.26
C GLN A 154 -15.95 5.56 6.36
N ASP A 155 -15.72 4.35 6.88
CA ASP A 155 -15.88 3.11 6.13
C ASP A 155 -17.34 2.87 5.74
N VAL A 156 -18.29 3.13 6.63
CA VAL A 156 -19.73 3.04 6.34
C VAL A 156 -20.11 4.04 5.24
N VAL A 157 -19.61 5.28 5.31
CA VAL A 157 -19.84 6.28 4.27
C VAL A 157 -19.28 5.81 2.93
N VAL A 158 -18.05 5.33 2.89
CA VAL A 158 -17.40 4.83 1.66
C VAL A 158 -18.17 3.64 1.07
N ASP A 159 -18.64 2.71 1.90
CA ASP A 159 -19.43 1.57 1.44
C ASP A 159 -20.76 1.99 0.77
N HIS A 160 -21.42 3.05 1.28
CA HIS A 160 -22.64 3.60 0.67
C HIS A 160 -22.38 4.41 -0.61
N LEU A 161 -21.22 5.08 -0.71
CA LEU A 161 -20.82 5.80 -1.92
C LEU A 161 -20.39 4.86 -3.04
N ARG A 162 -19.86 3.66 -2.71
CA ARG A 162 -19.56 2.59 -3.65
C ARG A 162 -20.82 1.76 -3.97
N GLY A 163 -20.77 1.01 -5.06
CA GLY A 163 -21.86 0.11 -5.44
C GLY A 163 -21.77 -0.33 -6.89
N PRO A 164 -22.70 -1.15 -7.39
CA PRO A 164 -22.70 -1.63 -8.78
C PRO A 164 -22.72 -0.47 -9.79
N ARG A 165 -22.00 -0.65 -10.89
CA ARG A 165 -21.99 0.30 -12.01
C ARG A 165 -23.40 0.59 -12.51
N GLY A 166 -23.70 1.83 -12.85
CA GLY A 166 -25.00 2.28 -13.35
C GLY A 166 -26.06 2.51 -12.26
N THR A 167 -25.79 2.14 -10.99
CA THR A 167 -26.67 2.49 -9.88
C THR A 167 -26.43 3.94 -9.44
N THR A 168 -27.47 4.61 -8.97
CA THR A 168 -27.36 5.99 -8.47
C THR A 168 -27.29 6.05 -6.96
N VAL A 169 -26.63 7.12 -6.46
CA VAL A 169 -26.68 7.49 -5.05
C VAL A 169 -27.01 8.98 -4.96
N GLU A 170 -27.89 9.32 -4.00
CA GLU A 170 -28.20 10.69 -3.67
C GLU A 170 -27.36 11.15 -2.48
N ILE A 171 -26.64 12.26 -2.64
CA ILE A 171 -25.81 12.85 -1.60
C ILE A 171 -26.17 14.32 -1.40
N THR A 172 -26.27 14.73 -0.13
CA THR A 172 -26.45 16.13 0.25
C THR A 172 -25.15 16.64 0.82
N VAL A 173 -24.68 17.77 0.30
CA VAL A 173 -23.45 18.41 0.79
C VAL A 173 -23.68 19.82 1.28
N GLU A 174 -22.91 20.23 2.31
CA GLU A 174 -22.75 21.61 2.75
C GLU A 174 -21.49 22.17 2.07
N ARG A 175 -21.63 23.21 1.27
CA ARG A 175 -20.49 23.85 0.58
C ARG A 175 -20.15 25.18 1.24
N PRO A 176 -18.86 25.41 1.62
CA PRO A 176 -18.43 26.70 2.18
C PRO A 176 -18.83 27.87 1.27
N GLY A 177 -19.39 28.93 1.85
CA GLY A 177 -19.88 30.10 1.12
C GLY A 177 -21.30 29.97 0.55
N ILE A 178 -21.95 28.81 0.62
CA ILE A 178 -23.34 28.59 0.22
C ILE A 178 -24.16 28.24 1.44
N ARG A 179 -25.27 28.98 1.68
CA ARG A 179 -26.11 28.82 2.90
C ARG A 179 -27.00 27.58 2.85
N THR A 180 -27.44 27.18 1.67
CA THR A 180 -28.37 26.06 1.49
C THR A 180 -27.60 24.79 1.12
N PRO A 181 -27.91 23.63 1.73
CA PRO A 181 -27.35 22.35 1.31
C PRO A 181 -27.67 22.06 -0.16
N ILE A 182 -26.73 21.43 -0.87
CA ILE A 182 -26.87 21.09 -2.29
C ILE A 182 -27.05 19.59 -2.40
N GLN A 183 -28.07 19.16 -3.15
CA GLN A 183 -28.32 17.75 -3.45
C GLN A 183 -27.70 17.37 -4.80
N PHE A 184 -27.07 16.21 -4.83
CA PHE A 184 -26.49 15.62 -6.04
C PHE A 184 -27.01 14.18 -6.20
N LYS A 185 -27.57 13.88 -7.35
CA LYS A 185 -27.84 12.50 -7.78
C LYS A 185 -26.73 12.06 -8.72
N VAL A 186 -25.90 11.10 -8.27
CA VAL A 186 -24.69 10.69 -8.97
C VAL A 186 -24.80 9.22 -9.34
N GLU A 187 -24.63 8.90 -10.60
CA GLU A 187 -24.56 7.53 -11.10
C GLU A 187 -23.16 6.97 -10.88
N ARG A 188 -23.05 5.76 -10.30
CA ARG A 188 -21.77 5.09 -10.07
C ARG A 188 -21.19 4.57 -11.38
N ASP A 189 -19.90 4.75 -11.55
CA ASP A 189 -19.15 4.30 -12.74
C ASP A 189 -17.83 3.64 -12.33
N GLU A 190 -17.12 3.09 -13.29
CA GLU A 190 -15.76 2.58 -13.10
C GLU A 190 -14.79 3.73 -12.83
N ILE A 191 -14.08 3.64 -11.72
CA ILE A 191 -13.10 4.63 -11.29
C ILE A 191 -11.73 3.98 -11.27
N PRO A 192 -10.73 4.50 -12.02
CA PRO A 192 -9.38 3.96 -11.98
C PRO A 192 -8.70 4.27 -10.62
N ILE A 193 -7.97 3.30 -10.10
CA ILE A 193 -7.07 3.48 -8.97
C ILE A 193 -5.69 3.78 -9.54
N ILE A 194 -5.28 5.05 -9.45
CA ILE A 194 -3.98 5.49 -9.98
C ILE A 194 -2.86 4.93 -9.10
N THR A 195 -1.95 4.20 -9.71
CA THR A 195 -0.81 3.56 -9.05
C THR A 195 0.48 4.38 -9.16
N VAL A 196 0.58 5.24 -10.17
CA VAL A 196 1.68 6.20 -10.39
C VAL A 196 1.12 7.63 -10.31
N PRO A 197 0.75 8.12 -9.10
CA PRO A 197 0.01 9.36 -8.93
C PRO A 197 0.83 10.61 -9.25
N TYR A 198 2.16 10.56 -9.09
CA TYR A 198 3.04 11.70 -9.19
C TYR A 198 4.14 11.49 -10.22
N ALA A 199 4.22 12.41 -11.19
CA ALA A 199 5.29 12.47 -12.18
C ALA A 199 5.50 13.91 -12.65
N PHE A 200 6.65 14.51 -12.29
CA PHE A 200 6.99 15.90 -12.61
C PHE A 200 8.51 16.13 -12.55
N GLU A 201 8.99 17.21 -13.11
CA GLU A 201 10.36 17.66 -12.85
C GLU A 201 10.43 18.28 -11.45
N VAL A 202 11.25 17.69 -10.56
CA VAL A 202 11.51 18.19 -9.20
C VAL A 202 12.56 19.32 -9.22
N LYS A 203 13.43 19.29 -10.22
CA LYS A 203 14.43 20.30 -10.57
C LYS A 203 14.58 20.28 -12.09
N PRO A 204 14.93 21.40 -12.75
CA PRO A 204 15.14 21.40 -14.19
C PRO A 204 16.03 20.24 -14.66
N GLY A 205 15.50 19.43 -15.56
CA GLY A 205 16.16 18.24 -16.10
C GLY A 205 16.19 17.01 -15.17
N VAL A 206 15.64 17.05 -13.95
CA VAL A 206 15.54 15.90 -13.07
C VAL A 206 14.08 15.53 -12.84
N GLY A 207 13.69 14.36 -13.34
CA GLY A 207 12.35 13.81 -13.15
C GLY A 207 12.18 13.18 -11.76
N TYR A 208 10.97 13.26 -11.24
CA TYR A 208 10.51 12.53 -10.07
C TYR A 208 9.26 11.75 -10.43
N ILE A 209 9.25 10.45 -10.11
CA ILE A 209 8.10 9.56 -10.27
C ILE A 209 7.91 8.76 -8.99
N ARG A 210 6.67 8.71 -8.50
CA ARG A 210 6.30 7.87 -7.35
C ARG A 210 5.35 6.77 -7.78
N ILE A 211 5.63 5.56 -7.31
CA ILE A 211 4.75 4.39 -7.45
C ILE A 211 4.24 4.03 -6.05
N ASP A 212 2.91 4.12 -5.84
CA ASP A 212 2.29 3.84 -4.55
C ASP A 212 1.98 2.36 -4.34
N ARG A 213 1.80 1.59 -5.42
CA ARG A 213 1.55 0.12 -5.41
C ARG A 213 1.78 -0.49 -6.77
N PHE A 214 1.84 -1.82 -6.82
CA PHE A 214 1.97 -2.59 -8.05
C PHE A 214 0.65 -3.32 -8.37
N SER A 215 -0.16 -2.76 -9.26
CA SER A 215 -1.43 -3.31 -9.76
C SER A 215 -1.38 -3.42 -11.28
N GLU A 216 -2.38 -3.99 -11.93
CA GLU A 216 -2.36 -4.31 -13.37
C GLU A 216 -2.01 -3.12 -14.30
N SER A 217 -2.32 -1.89 -13.90
CA SER A 217 -2.06 -0.68 -14.70
C SER A 217 -0.68 -0.05 -14.49
N THR A 218 0.12 -0.52 -13.51
CA THR A 218 1.30 0.22 -13.03
C THR A 218 2.37 0.44 -14.09
N ALA A 219 2.71 -0.59 -14.87
CA ALA A 219 3.73 -0.48 -15.92
C ALA A 219 3.27 0.46 -17.05
N ASP A 220 1.99 0.42 -17.41
CA ASP A 220 1.42 1.29 -18.45
C ASP A 220 1.35 2.74 -17.98
N GLU A 221 0.92 2.98 -16.73
CA GLU A 221 0.96 4.31 -16.12
C GLU A 221 2.39 4.85 -16.07
N LEU A 222 3.36 4.03 -15.65
CA LEU A 222 4.77 4.42 -15.62
C LEU A 222 5.28 4.78 -17.02
N ARG A 223 4.96 3.98 -18.04
CA ARG A 223 5.32 4.24 -19.44
C ARG A 223 4.78 5.59 -19.90
N GLU A 224 3.51 5.85 -19.65
CA GLU A 224 2.86 7.13 -19.97
C GLU A 224 3.57 8.31 -19.29
N LYS A 225 3.84 8.19 -17.98
CA LYS A 225 4.50 9.23 -17.19
C LYS A 225 5.93 9.50 -17.66
N LEU A 226 6.72 8.44 -17.94
CA LEU A 226 8.06 8.56 -18.51
C LEU A 226 8.03 9.26 -19.89
N GLY A 227 7.06 8.89 -20.73
CA GLY A 227 6.85 9.55 -22.03
C GLY A 227 6.53 11.04 -21.89
N ARG A 228 5.60 11.39 -20.97
CA ARG A 228 5.20 12.79 -20.71
C ARG A 228 6.33 13.64 -20.16
N LEU A 229 7.21 13.06 -19.34
CA LEU A 229 8.41 13.73 -18.81
C LEU A 229 9.52 13.87 -19.86
N GLY A 230 9.39 13.19 -21.00
CA GLY A 230 10.49 13.13 -21.98
C GLY A 230 11.73 12.46 -21.37
N ALA A 231 11.55 11.34 -20.68
CA ALA A 231 12.56 10.70 -19.83
C ALA A 231 13.91 10.51 -20.52
N ALA A 232 13.95 10.27 -21.82
CA ALA A 232 15.20 10.13 -22.60
C ALA A 232 16.06 11.42 -22.63
N LYS A 233 15.47 12.59 -22.33
CA LYS A 233 16.15 13.90 -22.32
C LYS A 233 16.52 14.39 -20.91
N LEU A 234 16.08 13.68 -19.88
CA LEU A 234 16.38 14.05 -18.49
C LEU A 234 17.85 13.81 -18.18
N SER A 235 18.40 14.65 -17.32
CA SER A 235 19.73 14.50 -16.74
C SER A 235 19.76 13.56 -15.54
N GLY A 236 18.59 13.21 -14.98
CA GLY A 236 18.41 12.29 -13.86
C GLY A 236 16.95 11.96 -13.60
N LEU A 237 16.72 10.85 -12.90
CA LEU A 237 15.39 10.39 -12.50
C LEU A 237 15.42 9.89 -11.06
N ILE A 238 14.45 10.32 -10.26
CA ILE A 238 14.16 9.78 -8.93
C ILE A 238 12.91 8.91 -9.05
N LEU A 239 13.05 7.62 -8.71
CA LEU A 239 11.95 6.68 -8.60
C LEU A 239 11.65 6.46 -7.11
N ASP A 240 10.51 6.94 -6.64
CA ASP A 240 10.12 6.84 -5.23
C ASP A 240 9.21 5.63 -5.00
N LEU A 241 9.71 4.67 -4.24
CA LEU A 241 9.01 3.45 -3.79
C LEU A 241 8.73 3.47 -2.28
N ARG A 242 8.92 4.59 -1.60
CA ARG A 242 8.65 4.70 -0.17
C ARG A 242 7.16 4.50 0.11
N ASP A 243 6.85 3.83 1.21
CA ASP A 243 5.50 3.47 1.65
C ASP A 243 4.72 2.60 0.66
N ASN A 244 5.40 2.01 -0.33
CA ASN A 244 4.80 1.11 -1.29
C ASN A 244 4.88 -0.35 -0.78
N PRO A 245 3.74 -0.96 -0.37
CA PRO A 245 3.72 -2.32 0.20
C PRO A 245 3.96 -3.43 -0.84
N GLY A 246 4.16 -3.06 -2.10
CA GLY A 246 4.31 -3.99 -3.20
C GLY A 246 3.03 -4.19 -4.00
N GLY A 247 2.78 -5.43 -4.41
CA GLY A 247 1.64 -5.83 -5.22
C GLY A 247 1.99 -6.96 -6.19
N LEU A 248 1.55 -6.85 -7.43
CA LEU A 248 1.68 -7.90 -8.44
C LEU A 248 3.14 -8.11 -8.88
N LEU A 249 3.60 -9.37 -8.84
CA LEU A 249 4.94 -9.76 -9.24
C LEU A 249 5.25 -9.41 -10.71
N ASN A 250 4.31 -9.69 -11.62
CA ASN A 250 4.47 -9.36 -13.04
C ASN A 250 4.70 -7.86 -13.25
N GLN A 251 4.03 -6.99 -12.50
CA GLN A 251 4.21 -5.55 -12.59
C GLN A 251 5.58 -5.09 -12.05
N ALA A 252 6.13 -5.74 -11.03
CA ALA A 252 7.50 -5.47 -10.60
C ALA A 252 8.52 -5.85 -11.68
N ILE A 253 8.27 -6.96 -12.40
CA ILE A 253 9.09 -7.39 -13.54
C ILE A 253 9.01 -6.36 -14.66
N ASP A 254 7.79 -5.95 -15.06
CA ASP A 254 7.56 -5.00 -16.14
C ASP A 254 8.16 -3.62 -15.81
N VAL A 255 8.04 -3.14 -14.57
CA VAL A 255 8.66 -1.90 -14.10
C VAL A 255 10.19 -1.98 -14.10
N SER A 256 10.75 -3.11 -13.65
CA SER A 256 12.21 -3.32 -13.69
C SER A 256 12.73 -3.35 -15.12
N ASP A 257 11.95 -3.91 -16.04
CA ASP A 257 12.29 -4.03 -17.46
C ASP A 257 12.54 -2.69 -18.15
N PHE A 258 11.94 -1.59 -17.69
CA PHE A 258 12.24 -0.26 -18.24
C PHE A 258 13.72 0.14 -18.06
N PHE A 259 14.39 -0.39 -17.07
CA PHE A 259 15.69 0.12 -16.63
C PHE A 259 16.84 -0.86 -16.78
N VAL A 260 16.61 -2.19 -16.63
CA VAL A 260 17.68 -3.19 -16.73
C VAL A 260 17.85 -3.67 -18.17
N ARG A 261 19.07 -4.07 -18.55
CA ARG A 261 19.35 -4.52 -19.92
C ARG A 261 18.56 -5.78 -20.29
N LYS A 262 18.29 -5.95 -21.58
CA LYS A 262 17.61 -7.15 -22.09
C LYS A 262 18.28 -8.44 -21.59
N SER A 263 17.46 -9.44 -21.31
CA SER A 263 17.85 -10.76 -20.81
C SER A 263 18.53 -10.76 -19.43
N ALA A 264 18.66 -9.61 -18.76
CA ALA A 264 19.14 -9.57 -17.39
C ALA A 264 18.11 -10.20 -16.45
N LEU A 265 18.57 -11.00 -15.48
CA LEU A 265 17.71 -11.58 -14.46
C LEU A 265 17.14 -10.45 -13.58
N ILE A 266 15.83 -10.43 -13.40
CA ILE A 266 15.16 -9.47 -12.50
C ILE A 266 14.95 -10.10 -11.14
N VAL A 267 14.39 -11.30 -11.11
CA VAL A 267 14.09 -12.05 -9.90
C VAL A 267 13.99 -13.53 -10.22
N SER A 268 14.31 -14.38 -9.25
CA SER A 268 14.00 -15.82 -9.34
C SER A 268 13.14 -16.25 -8.16
N THR A 269 12.25 -17.22 -8.37
CA THR A 269 11.42 -17.82 -7.33
C THR A 269 11.83 -19.25 -7.09
N GLN A 270 11.70 -19.74 -5.85
CA GLN A 270 11.91 -21.12 -5.48
C GLN A 270 10.78 -21.56 -4.53
N GLY A 271 10.04 -22.56 -4.91
CA GLY A 271 8.95 -23.12 -4.11
C GLY A 271 9.01 -24.65 -4.07
N ARG A 272 8.19 -25.22 -3.18
CA ARG A 272 8.13 -26.68 -2.97
C ARG A 272 7.43 -27.41 -4.12
N MET A 273 6.40 -26.80 -4.68
CA MET A 273 5.61 -27.41 -5.75
C MET A 273 6.36 -27.41 -7.07
N GLN A 274 6.17 -28.44 -7.87
CA GLN A 274 6.67 -28.47 -9.25
C GLN A 274 6.05 -27.27 -10.01
N GLY A 275 6.88 -26.52 -10.74
CA GLY A 275 6.42 -25.33 -11.47
C GLY A 275 6.31 -24.04 -10.63
N SER A 276 6.75 -24.03 -9.34
CA SER A 276 6.83 -22.80 -8.54
C SER A 276 8.20 -22.13 -8.54
N SER A 277 9.15 -22.73 -9.24
CA SER A 277 10.53 -22.20 -9.37
C SER A 277 10.74 -21.64 -10.78
N HIS A 278 10.93 -20.32 -10.88
CA HIS A 278 11.07 -19.61 -12.14
C HIS A 278 12.22 -18.58 -12.10
N LYS A 279 12.76 -18.26 -13.29
CA LYS A 279 13.66 -17.13 -13.48
C LYS A 279 12.97 -16.12 -14.39
N TYR A 280 12.83 -14.90 -13.93
CA TYR A 280 12.22 -13.81 -14.69
C TYR A 280 13.31 -12.86 -15.18
N VAL A 281 13.35 -12.66 -16.47
CA VAL A 281 14.36 -11.83 -17.14
C VAL A 281 13.70 -10.67 -17.89
N ALA A 282 14.44 -9.61 -18.12
CA ALA A 282 13.98 -8.43 -18.84
C ALA A 282 13.75 -8.73 -20.33
N PRO A 283 12.52 -8.63 -20.86
CA PRO A 283 12.22 -9.00 -22.24
C PRO A 283 12.56 -7.92 -23.28
N SER A 284 12.46 -6.63 -22.94
CA SER A 284 12.49 -5.54 -23.92
C SER A 284 13.89 -5.11 -24.32
N LEU A 285 14.01 -4.54 -25.52
CA LEU A 285 15.24 -3.91 -26.01
C LEU A 285 15.34 -2.44 -25.59
N GLU A 286 14.22 -1.73 -25.65
CA GLU A 286 14.15 -0.30 -25.32
C GLU A 286 14.28 -0.09 -23.81
N LYS A 287 15.25 0.73 -23.41
CA LYS A 287 15.55 1.01 -22.01
C LYS A 287 15.70 2.51 -21.77
N ILE A 288 15.25 2.93 -20.60
CA ILE A 288 15.46 4.29 -20.13
C ILE A 288 16.89 4.42 -19.63
N GLN A 289 17.73 5.12 -20.38
CA GLN A 289 19.15 5.34 -20.10
C GLN A 289 19.35 6.74 -19.46
N VAL A 290 18.97 6.86 -18.19
CA VAL A 290 19.10 8.09 -17.38
C VAL A 290 19.71 7.73 -16.03
N PRO A 291 20.56 8.59 -15.42
CA PRO A 291 20.99 8.41 -14.04
C PRO A 291 19.78 8.21 -13.13
N LEU A 292 19.79 7.15 -12.31
CA LEU A 292 18.61 6.73 -11.55
C LEU A 292 18.94 6.61 -10.06
N VAL A 293 18.16 7.29 -9.25
CA VAL A 293 18.11 7.12 -7.79
C VAL A 293 16.76 6.51 -7.44
N VAL A 294 16.76 5.47 -6.60
CA VAL A 294 15.55 4.84 -6.08
C VAL A 294 15.44 5.14 -4.59
N LEU A 295 14.30 5.70 -4.18
CA LEU A 295 14.00 5.95 -2.77
C LEU A 295 13.22 4.78 -2.18
N ILE A 296 13.67 4.28 -1.04
CA ILE A 296 12.99 3.23 -0.26
C ILE A 296 12.93 3.60 1.22
N ASN A 297 11.99 3.01 1.95
CA ASN A 297 11.92 3.09 3.40
C ASN A 297 11.44 1.77 4.02
N LYS A 298 11.33 1.70 5.33
CA LYS A 298 10.89 0.51 6.07
C LYS A 298 9.51 -0.03 5.67
N HIS A 299 8.71 0.73 4.93
CA HIS A 299 7.40 0.33 4.41
C HIS A 299 7.44 -0.09 2.93
N SER A 300 8.59 0.07 2.27
CA SER A 300 8.81 -0.49 0.92
C SER A 300 8.94 -2.00 1.01
N ALA A 301 8.01 -2.75 0.43
CA ALA A 301 7.93 -4.20 0.60
C ALA A 301 7.68 -4.97 -0.71
N SER A 302 8.03 -6.27 -0.73
CA SER A 302 7.64 -7.24 -1.78
C SER A 302 8.03 -6.76 -3.20
N ALA A 303 7.07 -6.44 -4.08
CA ALA A 303 7.31 -5.95 -5.45
C ALA A 303 8.24 -4.73 -5.50
N SER A 304 8.14 -3.81 -4.53
CA SER A 304 9.07 -2.67 -4.40
C SER A 304 10.50 -3.14 -4.16
N GLU A 305 10.67 -4.20 -3.37
CA GLU A 305 11.98 -4.78 -3.07
C GLU A 305 12.54 -5.57 -4.25
N ILE A 306 11.67 -6.16 -5.08
CA ILE A 306 12.09 -6.78 -6.34
C ILE A 306 12.68 -5.72 -7.28
N VAL A 307 11.99 -4.58 -7.46
CA VAL A 307 12.47 -3.49 -8.30
C VAL A 307 13.77 -2.91 -7.74
N ALA A 308 13.80 -2.51 -6.46
CA ALA A 308 14.97 -1.94 -5.83
C ALA A 308 16.17 -2.92 -5.84
N GLY A 309 15.93 -4.20 -5.52
CA GLY A 309 16.95 -5.23 -5.49
C GLY A 309 17.52 -5.55 -6.88
N ALA A 310 16.65 -5.62 -7.91
CA ALA A 310 17.10 -5.82 -9.28
C ALA A 310 17.97 -4.66 -9.78
N LEU A 311 17.54 -3.43 -9.53
CA LEU A 311 18.28 -2.23 -9.92
C LEU A 311 19.59 -2.08 -9.18
N GLN A 312 19.63 -2.43 -7.88
CA GLN A 312 20.83 -2.44 -7.07
C GLN A 312 21.83 -3.49 -7.54
N ASP A 313 21.39 -4.73 -7.73
CA ASP A 313 22.25 -5.87 -8.06
C ASP A 313 22.84 -5.77 -9.49
N HIS A 314 22.16 -5.06 -10.40
CA HIS A 314 22.68 -4.73 -11.73
C HIS A 314 23.50 -3.43 -11.78
N ASP A 315 23.79 -2.79 -10.65
CA ASP A 315 24.46 -1.50 -10.60
C ASP A 315 23.79 -0.43 -11.49
N ARG A 316 22.46 -0.53 -11.65
CA ARG A 316 21.68 0.34 -12.53
C ARG A 316 21.18 1.59 -11.83
N ALA A 317 20.95 1.52 -10.52
CA ALA A 317 20.48 2.63 -9.72
C ALA A 317 21.22 2.72 -8.38
N LEU A 318 21.27 3.93 -7.86
CA LEU A 318 21.67 4.20 -6.49
C LEU A 318 20.44 4.11 -5.58
N ILE A 319 20.49 3.25 -4.58
CA ILE A 319 19.39 3.06 -3.63
C ILE A 319 19.62 3.96 -2.41
N VAL A 320 18.65 4.81 -2.08
CA VAL A 320 18.75 5.83 -1.04
C VAL A 320 17.55 5.77 -0.09
N GLY A 321 17.77 6.02 1.19
CA GLY A 321 16.72 6.06 2.20
C GLY A 321 16.95 5.12 3.37
N GLU A 322 15.96 4.34 3.75
CA GLU A 322 16.03 3.40 4.87
C GLU A 322 15.96 1.96 4.37
N THR A 323 16.46 1.00 5.19
CA THR A 323 16.30 -0.42 4.86
C THR A 323 14.83 -0.76 4.66
N SER A 324 14.52 -1.50 3.59
CA SER A 324 13.16 -1.88 3.25
C SER A 324 12.58 -2.94 4.21
N PHE A 325 11.32 -3.29 4.06
CA PHE A 325 10.59 -4.15 4.98
C PHE A 325 11.19 -5.56 5.12
N GLY A 326 11.62 -6.19 4.05
CA GLY A 326 12.16 -7.56 4.08
C GLY A 326 11.10 -8.64 3.87
N LYS A 327 10.21 -8.48 2.87
CA LYS A 327 9.26 -9.51 2.45
C LYS A 327 9.75 -10.20 1.19
N GLY A 328 10.41 -11.37 1.37
CA GLY A 328 10.96 -12.21 0.29
C GLY A 328 10.09 -13.43 -0.05
N LEU A 329 8.76 -13.34 0.18
CA LEU A 329 7.79 -14.42 0.00
C LEU A 329 6.81 -14.09 -1.13
N VAL A 330 6.48 -15.11 -1.93
CA VAL A 330 5.48 -15.03 -3.00
C VAL A 330 4.18 -15.65 -2.52
N GLN A 331 3.08 -14.89 -2.56
CA GLN A 331 1.75 -15.40 -2.31
C GLN A 331 1.03 -15.73 -3.61
N SER A 332 0.46 -16.94 -3.68
CA SER A 332 -0.53 -17.32 -4.69
C SER A 332 -1.93 -17.08 -4.12
N VAL A 333 -2.78 -16.43 -4.88
CA VAL A 333 -4.16 -16.13 -4.46
C VAL A 333 -5.10 -17.14 -5.13
N TYR A 334 -5.82 -17.88 -4.31
CA TYR A 334 -6.82 -18.86 -4.73
C TYR A 334 -8.21 -18.29 -4.47
N THR A 335 -9.05 -18.32 -5.49
CA THR A 335 -10.49 -18.05 -5.31
C THR A 335 -11.16 -19.32 -4.78
N MET A 336 -11.88 -19.19 -3.69
CA MET A 336 -12.64 -20.27 -3.09
C MET A 336 -14.14 -20.10 -3.35
N ASP A 337 -14.91 -21.15 -3.13
CA ASP A 337 -16.36 -21.07 -3.19
C ASP A 337 -16.90 -19.99 -2.23
N GLY A 338 -18.00 -19.34 -2.60
CA GLY A 338 -18.60 -18.28 -1.79
C GLY A 338 -17.95 -16.91 -1.93
N SER A 339 -17.14 -16.69 -2.99
CA SER A 339 -16.45 -15.40 -3.25
C SER A 339 -15.42 -15.03 -2.19
N THR A 340 -14.89 -15.99 -1.46
CA THR A 340 -13.78 -15.84 -0.52
C THR A 340 -12.43 -16.06 -1.22
N GLY A 341 -11.36 -15.62 -0.59
CA GLY A 341 -10.01 -15.77 -1.14
C GLY A 341 -9.02 -16.32 -0.12
N LEU A 342 -8.04 -17.07 -0.61
CA LEU A 342 -6.92 -17.59 0.16
C LEU A 342 -5.64 -17.12 -0.49
N ALA A 343 -4.86 -16.26 0.17
CA ALA A 343 -3.48 -15.97 -0.20
C ALA A 343 -2.55 -16.87 0.60
N LEU A 344 -1.81 -17.71 -0.09
CA LEU A 344 -0.92 -18.69 0.52
C LEU A 344 0.52 -18.45 0.04
N THR A 345 1.47 -18.45 0.95
CA THR A 345 2.90 -18.43 0.62
C THR A 345 3.28 -19.72 -0.10
N THR A 346 3.69 -19.62 -1.36
CA THR A 346 4.02 -20.77 -2.22
C THR A 346 5.46 -20.82 -2.66
N ALA A 347 6.20 -19.70 -2.58
CA ALA A 347 7.60 -19.64 -2.94
C ALA A 347 8.35 -18.54 -2.18
N ARG A 348 9.68 -18.64 -2.17
CA ARG A 348 10.59 -17.54 -1.81
C ARG A 348 11.13 -16.91 -3.08
N TYR A 349 11.45 -15.61 -3.05
CA TYR A 349 12.13 -14.99 -4.18
C TYR A 349 13.52 -14.47 -3.82
N TYR A 350 14.37 -14.47 -4.84
CA TYR A 350 15.78 -14.11 -4.74
C TYR A 350 16.10 -13.03 -5.76
N THR A 351 16.89 -12.05 -5.36
CA THR A 351 17.38 -10.98 -6.24
C THR A 351 18.39 -11.54 -7.27
N PRO A 352 18.81 -10.76 -8.27
CA PRO A 352 19.80 -11.23 -9.27
C PRO A 352 21.10 -11.76 -8.68
N SER A 353 21.60 -11.18 -7.58
CA SER A 353 22.79 -11.66 -6.87
C SER A 353 22.56 -12.95 -6.08
N GLY A 354 21.34 -13.47 -6.04
CA GLY A 354 20.95 -14.71 -5.35
C GLY A 354 20.65 -14.55 -3.87
N ARG A 355 20.55 -13.33 -3.34
CA ARG A 355 20.21 -13.10 -1.92
C ARG A 355 18.69 -13.23 -1.68
N LEU A 356 18.35 -13.95 -0.62
CA LEU A 356 17.00 -13.92 -0.03
C LEU A 356 16.91 -12.71 0.89
N ILE A 357 15.93 -11.85 0.66
CA ILE A 357 15.77 -10.62 1.46
C ILE A 357 14.78 -10.77 2.61
N GLN A 358 14.14 -11.96 2.75
CA GLN A 358 13.17 -12.23 3.79
C GLN A 358 13.77 -11.97 5.17
N ARG A 359 13.10 -11.12 5.97
CA ARG A 359 13.42 -10.95 7.38
C ARG A 359 12.96 -12.17 8.20
N ASP A 360 13.60 -12.40 9.34
CA ASP A 360 13.18 -13.45 10.26
C ASP A 360 11.78 -13.17 10.82
N TYR A 361 10.94 -14.19 10.86
CA TYR A 361 9.60 -14.16 11.44
C TYR A 361 9.38 -15.28 12.48
N SER A 362 10.46 -15.82 13.02
CA SER A 362 10.41 -16.82 14.09
C SER A 362 9.95 -16.24 15.44
N GLY A 363 9.98 -14.90 15.58
CA GLY A 363 9.52 -14.16 16.74
C GLY A 363 8.01 -13.92 16.76
N SER A 364 7.56 -12.96 17.60
CA SER A 364 6.16 -12.58 17.64
C SER A 364 5.73 -11.81 16.39
N ALA A 365 4.43 -11.91 16.01
CA ALA A 365 3.87 -11.10 14.92
C ALA A 365 4.03 -9.60 15.19
N PHE A 366 3.94 -9.18 16.46
CA PHE A 366 4.15 -7.78 16.85
C PHE A 366 5.57 -7.33 16.51
N ASP A 367 6.58 -8.12 16.88
CA ASP A 367 8.00 -7.80 16.60
C ASP A 367 8.25 -7.77 15.10
N TYR A 368 7.71 -8.74 14.37
CA TYR A 368 7.84 -8.82 12.92
C TYR A 368 7.36 -7.56 12.20
N TYR A 369 6.22 -7.00 12.61
CA TYR A 369 5.65 -5.83 11.93
C TYR A 369 6.15 -4.49 12.48
N ASN A 370 6.55 -4.41 13.74
CA ASN A 370 6.82 -3.13 14.41
C ASN A 370 8.28 -2.88 14.76
N LEU A 371 9.09 -3.93 14.92
CA LEU A 371 10.51 -3.78 15.24
C LEU A 371 11.34 -4.07 13.97
N PRO A 372 11.80 -3.05 13.25
CA PRO A 372 12.77 -3.27 12.19
C PRO A 372 14.06 -3.81 12.80
N ASP A 373 14.71 -4.75 12.10
CA ASP A 373 16.04 -5.21 12.49
C ASP A 373 16.94 -3.97 12.69
N ALA A 374 17.44 -3.76 13.90
CA ALA A 374 18.37 -2.70 14.15
C ALA A 374 19.60 -2.87 13.24
N PRO A 375 20.16 -1.80 12.67
CA PRO A 375 21.37 -1.88 11.88
C PRO A 375 22.45 -2.60 12.71
N GLY A 376 22.90 -3.79 12.25
CA GLY A 376 23.85 -4.63 12.98
C GLY A 376 23.28 -5.69 13.91
N ALA A 377 21.94 -5.77 14.10
CA ALA A 377 21.32 -6.76 14.98
C ALA A 377 21.50 -8.23 14.51
N ASN A 378 21.78 -8.44 13.23
CA ASN A 378 22.06 -9.77 12.70
C ASN A 378 23.49 -9.84 12.09
N PRO A 379 24.52 -10.21 12.86
CA PRO A 379 25.90 -10.32 12.36
C PRO A 379 26.08 -11.41 11.31
N THR A 380 25.08 -12.26 11.06
CA THR A 380 25.12 -13.38 10.12
C THR A 380 24.40 -13.10 8.80
N ARG A 381 24.02 -11.83 8.51
CA ARG A 381 23.41 -11.48 7.22
C ARG A 381 24.31 -11.91 6.05
N GLU A 382 23.72 -12.65 5.12
CA GLU A 382 24.42 -13.15 3.95
C GLU A 382 25.00 -12.00 3.11
N LYS A 383 26.30 -12.07 2.81
CA LYS A 383 26.96 -11.10 1.95
C LYS A 383 27.00 -11.62 0.52
N ARG A 384 26.57 -10.80 -0.42
CA ARG A 384 26.64 -11.06 -1.87
C ARG A 384 27.26 -9.87 -2.56
N THR A 385 27.52 -10.00 -3.85
CA THR A 385 28.07 -8.93 -4.67
C THR A 385 27.15 -8.62 -5.85
N THR A 386 27.06 -7.35 -6.21
CA THR A 386 26.40 -6.88 -7.43
C THR A 386 27.16 -7.31 -8.67
N ALA A 387 26.64 -7.03 -9.85
CA ALA A 387 27.27 -7.35 -11.13
C ALA A 387 28.71 -6.80 -11.26
N ASN A 388 29.00 -5.64 -10.63
CA ASN A 388 30.32 -4.99 -10.68
C ASN A 388 31.09 -5.06 -9.35
N GLY A 389 30.69 -5.96 -8.43
CA GLY A 389 31.45 -6.29 -7.22
C GLY A 389 31.15 -5.44 -6.00
N ARG A 390 30.11 -4.60 -5.99
CA ARG A 390 29.64 -3.92 -4.76
C ARG A 390 29.07 -4.96 -3.77
N GLN A 391 29.39 -4.78 -2.49
CA GLN A 391 28.84 -5.66 -1.45
C GLN A 391 27.40 -5.29 -1.15
N VAL A 392 26.52 -6.29 -1.11
CA VAL A 392 25.09 -6.17 -0.75
C VAL A 392 24.71 -7.24 0.26
N LEU A 393 23.68 -6.98 1.06
CA LEU A 393 23.27 -7.84 2.18
C LEU A 393 21.97 -8.55 1.86
N GLY A 394 21.89 -9.85 2.19
CA GLY A 394 20.66 -10.62 2.26
C GLY A 394 20.05 -10.61 3.67
N GLY A 395 18.80 -11.08 3.82
CA GLY A 395 18.08 -11.09 5.10
C GLY A 395 17.74 -9.70 5.63
N GLY A 396 16.48 -9.45 5.97
CA GLY A 396 16.06 -8.15 6.54
C GLY A 396 15.93 -7.00 5.54
N GLY A 397 15.48 -7.28 4.31
CA GLY A 397 15.17 -6.28 3.27
C GLY A 397 16.36 -5.81 2.42
N ILE A 398 16.08 -4.84 1.55
CA ILE A 398 17.08 -4.16 0.72
C ILE A 398 17.73 -3.06 1.57
N THR A 399 19.02 -3.19 1.82
CA THR A 399 19.80 -2.15 2.49
C THR A 399 20.17 -1.08 1.46
N PRO A 400 19.88 0.21 1.70
CA PRO A 400 20.24 1.28 0.77
C PRO A 400 21.75 1.44 0.64
N ASP A 401 22.21 1.95 -0.51
CA ASP A 401 23.61 2.32 -0.72
C ASP A 401 23.98 3.57 0.10
N VAL A 402 23.02 4.47 0.28
CA VAL A 402 23.14 5.67 1.12
C VAL A 402 21.96 5.73 2.09
N THR A 403 22.25 5.55 3.37
CA THR A 403 21.21 5.63 4.41
C THR A 403 20.88 7.09 4.71
N VAL A 404 19.60 7.41 4.62
CA VAL A 404 19.04 8.73 4.98
C VAL A 404 17.75 8.51 5.73
N SER A 405 17.71 8.81 7.01
CA SER A 405 16.49 8.70 7.81
C SER A 405 15.48 9.77 7.42
N LEU A 406 14.20 9.43 7.49
CA LEU A 406 13.14 10.42 7.39
C LEU A 406 13.22 11.39 8.57
N ARG A 407 13.04 12.68 8.28
CA ARG A 407 12.92 13.67 9.34
C ARG A 407 11.65 13.40 10.14
N GLU A 408 11.79 13.15 11.41
CA GLU A 408 10.66 13.04 12.32
C GLU A 408 10.01 14.41 12.55
N LEU A 409 8.68 14.42 12.63
CA LEU A 409 7.95 15.60 13.00
C LEU A 409 8.15 15.86 14.50
N ASN A 410 8.44 17.10 14.85
CA ASN A 410 8.43 17.46 16.26
C ASN A 410 6.99 17.48 16.80
N ARG A 411 6.85 17.61 18.13
CA ARG A 411 5.56 17.56 18.82
C ARG A 411 4.55 18.57 18.27
N PHE A 412 4.99 19.79 17.95
CA PHE A 412 4.11 20.84 17.45
C PHE A 412 3.67 20.56 16.02
N GLU A 413 4.59 20.17 15.14
CA GLU A 413 4.27 19.76 13.76
C GLU A 413 3.29 18.58 13.72
N ALA A 414 3.52 17.58 14.58
CA ALA A 414 2.63 16.43 14.71
C ALA A 414 1.24 16.84 15.20
N LEU A 415 1.15 17.75 16.18
CA LEU A 415 -0.11 18.30 16.65
C LEU A 415 -0.88 19.03 15.55
N LEU A 416 -0.21 19.92 14.79
CA LEU A 416 -0.84 20.65 13.69
C LEU A 416 -1.38 19.70 12.61
N ASN A 417 -0.62 18.66 12.24
CA ASN A 417 -1.09 17.66 11.29
C ASN A 417 -2.27 16.84 11.83
N ALA A 418 -2.19 16.37 13.07
CA ALA A 418 -3.26 15.58 13.69
C ALA A 418 -4.58 16.34 13.84
N LYS A 419 -4.53 17.68 13.91
CA LYS A 419 -5.70 18.57 14.00
C LYS A 419 -6.18 19.07 12.63
N ASP A 420 -5.61 18.60 11.51
CA ASP A 420 -5.97 18.98 10.14
C ASP A 420 -6.02 20.49 9.88
N VAL A 421 -5.25 21.27 10.66
CA VAL A 421 -5.32 22.74 10.64
C VAL A 421 -4.96 23.34 9.28
N PHE A 422 -4.03 22.73 8.57
CA PHE A 422 -3.58 23.22 7.25
C PHE A 422 -4.67 23.09 6.19
N PHE A 423 -5.35 21.95 6.16
CA PHE A 423 -6.48 21.73 5.26
C PHE A 423 -7.64 22.69 5.58
N GLU A 424 -8.01 22.82 6.85
CA GLU A 424 -9.09 23.74 7.24
C GLU A 424 -8.75 25.21 6.92
N TYR A 425 -7.51 25.63 7.16
CA TYR A 425 -7.05 26.96 6.84
C TYR A 425 -7.03 27.24 5.34
N ALA A 426 -6.51 26.32 4.54
CA ALA A 426 -6.54 26.43 3.08
C ALA A 426 -7.97 26.52 2.53
N ARG A 427 -8.91 25.78 3.11
CA ARG A 427 -10.34 25.85 2.77
C ARG A 427 -10.95 27.23 3.10
N ARG A 428 -10.59 27.84 4.22
CA ARG A 428 -11.01 29.21 4.58
C ARG A 428 -10.46 30.24 3.59
N LEU A 429 -9.18 30.11 3.21
CA LEU A 429 -8.57 30.93 2.16
C LEU A 429 -9.33 30.82 0.84
N ALA A 430 -9.60 29.58 0.40
CA ALA A 430 -10.32 29.32 -0.85
C ALA A 430 -11.77 29.85 -0.86
N SER A 431 -12.40 29.97 0.30
CA SER A 431 -13.76 30.52 0.45
C SER A 431 -13.82 32.04 0.66
N GLY A 432 -12.66 32.74 0.61
CA GLY A 432 -12.58 34.18 0.83
C GLY A 432 -12.85 34.63 2.29
N GLN A 433 -12.76 33.71 3.26
CA GLN A 433 -13.01 33.98 4.68
C GLN A 433 -11.77 34.52 5.42
N VAL A 434 -10.67 34.73 4.72
CA VAL A 434 -9.40 35.23 5.28
C VAL A 434 -9.13 36.63 4.74
N PRO A 435 -9.26 37.69 5.55
CA PRO A 435 -9.05 39.09 5.10
C PRO A 435 -7.64 39.34 4.56
N ALA A 436 -6.61 38.76 5.19
CA ALA A 436 -5.22 38.84 4.73
C ALA A 436 -4.99 38.14 3.36
N GLY A 437 -5.92 37.28 2.96
CA GLY A 437 -5.95 36.59 1.66
C GLY A 437 -6.76 37.30 0.59
N SER A 438 -7.23 38.54 0.80
CA SER A 438 -8.08 39.26 -0.15
C SER A 438 -7.41 39.49 -1.53
N ASN A 439 -6.09 39.52 -1.57
CA ASN A 439 -5.29 39.53 -2.80
C ASN A 439 -4.92 38.13 -3.30
N PHE A 440 -5.34 37.07 -2.56
CA PHE A 440 -5.12 35.69 -2.92
C PHE A 440 -6.17 35.25 -3.95
N GLN A 441 -5.92 35.51 -5.20
CA GLN A 441 -6.68 34.89 -6.26
C GLN A 441 -6.13 33.49 -6.48
N LEU A 442 -6.94 32.47 -6.21
CA LEU A 442 -6.64 31.12 -6.71
C LEU A 442 -6.36 31.24 -8.20
N PRO A 443 -5.18 30.84 -8.68
CA PRO A 443 -4.90 30.92 -10.08
C PRO A 443 -5.91 30.06 -10.82
N VAL A 444 -6.68 30.70 -11.68
CA VAL A 444 -7.60 30.17 -12.70
C VAL A 444 -8.65 29.13 -12.23
N LYS A 445 -9.90 29.44 -12.50
CA LYS A 445 -11.01 28.49 -12.41
C LYS A 445 -10.72 27.30 -13.32
N ARG A 446 -10.64 26.12 -12.73
CA ARG A 446 -10.31 24.82 -13.37
C ARG A 446 -11.25 24.46 -14.54
N ASP A 447 -12.40 25.10 -14.64
CA ASP A 447 -13.43 24.84 -15.66
C ASP A 447 -13.06 25.35 -17.04
N GLU A 448 -12.00 26.18 -17.17
CA GLU A 448 -11.64 26.85 -18.42
C GLU A 448 -10.36 26.32 -19.10
N VAL A 449 -9.58 25.44 -18.43
CA VAL A 449 -8.29 24.99 -18.97
C VAL A 449 -8.23 23.47 -19.11
N LYS A 450 -8.16 23.00 -20.34
CA LYS A 450 -7.97 21.56 -20.66
C LYS A 450 -6.48 21.23 -20.86
N GLY A 451 -6.00 20.17 -20.17
CA GLY A 451 -4.76 19.47 -20.52
C GLY A 451 -3.45 20.10 -20.03
N ALA A 452 -2.44 20.18 -20.90
CA ALA A 452 -1.06 20.57 -20.59
C ALA A 452 -0.89 22.00 -20.07
N ALA A 453 -1.72 22.95 -20.52
CA ALA A 453 -1.65 24.35 -20.10
C ALA A 453 -1.88 24.58 -18.59
N VAL A 454 -2.68 23.70 -17.93
CA VAL A 454 -2.88 23.76 -16.47
C VAL A 454 -1.59 23.51 -15.69
N ARG A 455 -0.65 22.74 -16.24
CA ARG A 455 0.58 22.34 -15.56
C ARG A 455 1.65 23.41 -15.55
N ASP A 456 1.81 24.12 -16.67
CA ASP A 456 2.78 25.20 -16.76
C ASP A 456 2.33 26.40 -15.91
N ASP A 457 1.03 26.67 -15.87
CA ASP A 457 0.43 27.68 -15.00
C ASP A 457 0.58 27.32 -13.51
N ALA A 458 0.38 26.05 -13.14
CA ALA A 458 0.55 25.60 -11.74
C ALA A 458 2.01 25.71 -11.28
N ALA A 459 2.97 25.28 -12.07
CA ALA A 459 4.40 25.39 -11.73
C ALA A 459 4.82 26.84 -11.55
N SER A 460 4.38 27.74 -12.45
CA SER A 460 4.60 29.19 -12.36
C SER A 460 3.93 29.80 -11.12
N ALA A 461 2.70 29.36 -10.80
CA ALA A 461 1.97 29.81 -9.63
C ALA A 461 2.63 29.34 -8.32
N ILE A 462 3.15 28.09 -8.28
CA ILE A 462 3.91 27.56 -7.14
C ILE A 462 5.12 28.44 -6.87
N ALA A 463 5.87 28.82 -7.91
CA ALA A 463 7.06 29.65 -7.75
C ALA A 463 6.73 31.07 -7.24
N LYS A 464 5.58 31.64 -7.63
CA LYS A 464 5.16 33.00 -7.30
C LYS A 464 4.40 33.14 -5.98
N LEU A 465 3.77 32.06 -5.49
CA LEU A 465 3.00 32.13 -4.26
C LEU A 465 3.89 32.19 -3.03
N GLU A 466 3.85 33.29 -2.31
CA GLU A 466 4.48 33.48 -1.03
C GLU A 466 3.44 33.49 0.10
N ILE A 467 3.71 32.75 1.17
CA ILE A 467 2.97 32.85 2.41
C ILE A 467 3.54 34.02 3.19
N THR A 468 2.85 35.17 3.09
CA THR A 468 3.29 36.43 3.70
C THR A 468 3.18 36.41 5.22
N ASP A 469 3.84 37.35 5.88
CA ASP A 469 3.74 37.50 7.32
C ASP A 469 2.31 37.86 7.78
N ALA A 470 1.54 38.58 6.96
CA ALA A 470 0.13 38.84 7.21
C ALA A 470 -0.71 37.55 7.22
N LEU A 471 -0.45 36.60 6.30
CA LEU A 471 -1.10 35.28 6.31
C LEU A 471 -0.64 34.45 7.51
N MET A 472 0.61 34.58 7.94
CA MET A 472 1.10 33.90 9.14
C MET A 472 0.45 34.43 10.41
N GLU A 473 0.19 35.73 10.54
CA GLU A 473 -0.54 36.29 11.68
C GLU A 473 -1.99 35.82 11.68
N ASP A 474 -2.68 35.83 10.53
CA ASP A 474 -4.04 35.28 10.44
C ASP A 474 -4.06 33.77 10.77
N PHE A 475 -3.07 33.00 10.33
CA PHE A 475 -2.95 31.60 10.70
C PHE A 475 -2.79 31.40 12.22
N LYS A 476 -2.01 32.25 12.90
CA LYS A 476 -1.89 32.23 14.38
C LYS A 476 -3.24 32.51 15.05
N GLU A 477 -3.99 33.49 14.56
CA GLU A 477 -5.35 33.76 15.05
C GLU A 477 -6.29 32.59 14.81
N PHE A 478 -6.18 31.95 13.65
CA PHE A 478 -6.92 30.73 13.36
C PHE A 478 -6.58 29.61 14.35
N LEU A 479 -5.30 29.36 14.67
CA LEU A 479 -4.90 28.38 15.69
C LEU A 479 -5.51 28.67 17.05
N ARG A 480 -5.49 29.97 17.51
CA ARG A 480 -6.14 30.39 18.75
C ARG A 480 -7.64 30.11 18.73
N SER A 481 -8.32 30.41 17.61
CA SER A 481 -9.76 30.15 17.46
C SER A 481 -10.10 28.65 17.55
N ARG A 482 -9.12 27.78 17.21
CA ARG A 482 -9.21 26.32 17.32
C ARG A 482 -8.76 25.81 18.70
N LYS A 483 -8.46 26.70 19.65
CA LYS A 483 -7.96 26.37 20.99
C LYS A 483 -6.67 25.52 20.95
N ILE A 484 -5.81 25.80 19.99
CA ILE A 484 -4.48 25.18 19.89
C ILE A 484 -3.51 26.11 20.59
N GLU A 485 -2.92 25.61 21.67
CA GLU A 485 -1.91 26.33 22.43
C GLU A 485 -0.56 26.27 21.72
N PHE A 486 0.14 27.39 21.65
CA PHE A 486 1.47 27.51 21.10
C PHE A 486 2.20 28.73 21.67
N THR A 487 3.51 28.68 21.64
CA THR A 487 4.41 29.80 21.99
C THR A 487 4.93 30.50 20.74
N GLY A 488 5.53 31.67 20.91
CA GLY A 488 6.24 32.34 19.82
C GLY A 488 7.38 31.49 19.26
N GLN A 489 8.05 30.72 20.12
CA GLN A 489 9.12 29.81 19.76
C GLN A 489 8.63 28.64 18.89
N ASP A 490 7.46 28.04 19.23
CA ASP A 490 6.87 26.98 18.41
C ASP A 490 6.63 27.44 16.96
N ILE A 491 6.19 28.70 16.79
CA ILE A 491 5.99 29.25 15.44
C ILE A 491 7.31 29.53 14.74
N SER A 492 8.29 30.16 15.42
CA SER A 492 9.55 30.55 14.80
C SER A 492 10.39 29.34 14.37
N ASP A 493 10.43 28.30 15.20
CA ASP A 493 11.18 27.06 14.89
C ASP A 493 10.54 26.25 13.75
N ASN A 494 9.25 26.46 13.47
CA ASN A 494 8.48 25.70 12.50
C ASN A 494 7.97 26.54 11.32
N VAL A 495 8.45 27.77 11.14
CA VAL A 495 7.91 28.71 10.13
C VAL A 495 7.98 28.14 8.71
N ASP A 496 9.07 27.52 8.32
CA ASP A 496 9.23 26.95 6.97
C ASP A 496 8.32 25.73 6.75
N PHE A 497 8.17 24.90 7.77
CA PHE A 497 7.24 23.78 7.73
C PHE A 497 5.80 24.29 7.58
N ILE A 498 5.39 25.26 8.41
CA ILE A 498 4.03 25.82 8.37
C ILE A 498 3.75 26.44 7.01
N LYS A 499 4.63 27.33 6.52
CA LYS A 499 4.48 27.98 5.21
C LYS A 499 4.35 26.95 4.08
N ARG A 500 5.21 25.94 4.08
CA ARG A 500 5.17 24.84 3.08
C ARG A 500 3.87 24.03 3.17
N ARG A 501 3.41 23.68 4.37
CA ARG A 501 2.17 22.92 4.56
C ARG A 501 0.94 23.71 4.12
N ILE A 502 0.84 25.00 4.45
CA ILE A 502 -0.24 25.88 3.96
C ILE A 502 -0.21 25.91 2.43
N LYS A 503 0.96 26.16 1.83
CA LYS A 503 1.14 26.18 0.39
C LYS A 503 0.73 24.86 -0.26
N GLN A 504 1.13 23.74 0.30
CA GLN A 504 0.77 22.39 -0.17
C GLN A 504 -0.75 22.20 -0.23
N GLU A 505 -1.48 22.54 0.84
CA GLU A 505 -2.93 22.36 0.88
C GLU A 505 -3.67 23.29 -0.09
N ILE A 506 -3.17 24.50 -0.29
CA ILE A 506 -3.69 25.43 -1.29
C ILE A 506 -3.56 24.81 -2.69
N PHE A 507 -2.38 24.28 -3.03
CA PHE A 507 -2.15 23.69 -4.36
C PHE A 507 -2.90 22.37 -4.54
N THR A 508 -3.04 21.58 -3.48
CA THR A 508 -3.89 20.38 -3.50
C THR A 508 -5.34 20.73 -3.83
N SER A 509 -5.88 21.75 -3.16
CA SER A 509 -7.27 22.16 -3.34
C SER A 509 -7.53 22.79 -4.72
N ALA A 510 -6.57 23.55 -5.24
CA ALA A 510 -6.72 24.29 -6.50
C ALA A 510 -6.38 23.44 -7.73
N PHE A 511 -5.31 22.66 -7.70
CA PHE A 511 -4.73 21.96 -8.84
C PHE A 511 -4.71 20.44 -8.72
N GLY A 512 -5.05 19.89 -7.55
CA GLY A 512 -5.05 18.46 -7.25
C GLY A 512 -3.78 17.98 -6.57
N LEU A 513 -3.80 16.69 -6.20
CA LEU A 513 -2.77 16.06 -5.37
C LEU A 513 -1.35 16.23 -5.90
N GLN A 514 -1.13 16.08 -7.20
CA GLN A 514 0.21 16.14 -7.79
C GLN A 514 0.89 17.49 -7.51
N GLU A 515 0.16 18.60 -7.64
CA GLU A 515 0.76 19.92 -7.47
C GLU A 515 0.97 20.25 -5.99
N GLY A 516 0.07 19.80 -5.11
CA GLY A 516 0.31 19.83 -3.67
C GLY A 516 1.54 19.00 -3.26
N PHE A 517 1.69 17.81 -3.84
CA PHE A 517 2.82 16.94 -3.58
C PHE A 517 4.15 17.51 -4.10
N ARG A 518 4.13 18.20 -5.25
CA ARG A 518 5.29 18.93 -5.78
C ARG A 518 5.81 19.98 -4.78
N VAL A 519 4.92 20.63 -4.03
CA VAL A 519 5.31 21.53 -2.94
C VAL A 519 5.89 20.75 -1.76
N ALA A 520 5.28 19.63 -1.39
CA ALA A 520 5.72 18.82 -0.25
C ALA A 520 7.15 18.33 -0.39
N VAL A 521 7.53 17.81 -1.56
CA VAL A 521 8.86 17.22 -1.81
C VAL A 521 9.99 18.25 -1.78
N GLN A 522 9.71 19.55 -1.87
CA GLN A 522 10.74 20.60 -1.74
C GLN A 522 11.40 20.60 -0.35
N GLY A 523 10.72 20.13 0.68
CA GLY A 523 11.25 19.99 2.03
C GLY A 523 11.56 18.55 2.45
N ASP A 524 11.54 17.61 1.53
CA ASP A 524 11.83 16.21 1.79
C ASP A 524 13.33 15.95 1.77
N THR A 525 13.91 15.62 2.94
CA THR A 525 15.36 15.44 3.11
C THR A 525 15.91 14.31 2.25
N GLN A 526 15.16 13.23 2.05
CA GLN A 526 15.58 12.10 1.21
C GLN A 526 15.56 12.48 -0.27
N VAL A 527 14.56 13.25 -0.72
CA VAL A 527 14.51 13.77 -2.10
C VAL A 527 15.64 14.76 -2.35
N GLN A 528 15.93 15.67 -1.40
CA GLN A 528 17.06 16.59 -1.51
C GLN A 528 18.38 15.81 -1.59
N LYS A 529 18.56 14.79 -0.76
CA LYS A 529 19.74 13.93 -0.84
C LYS A 529 19.86 13.18 -2.16
N ALA A 530 18.75 12.70 -2.69
CA ALA A 530 18.72 12.05 -4.02
C ALA A 530 19.16 13.02 -5.14
N LEU A 531 18.77 14.30 -5.04
CA LEU A 531 19.22 15.34 -5.98
C LEU A 531 20.72 15.62 -5.87
N GLU A 532 21.28 15.64 -4.65
CA GLU A 532 22.71 15.79 -4.41
C GLU A 532 23.52 14.62 -4.98
N LEU A 533 22.98 13.38 -4.86
CA LEU A 533 23.61 12.14 -5.30
C LEU A 533 23.43 11.82 -6.80
N MET A 534 22.81 12.70 -7.57
CA MET A 534 22.59 12.46 -9.01
C MET A 534 23.91 12.33 -9.81
N PRO A 535 25.01 13.05 -9.49
CA PRO A 535 26.31 12.82 -10.12
C PRO A 535 26.86 11.41 -9.86
N GLU A 536 26.71 10.89 -8.65
CA GLU A 536 27.12 9.53 -8.27
C GLU A 536 26.29 8.48 -9.00
N ALA A 537 24.97 8.69 -9.12
CA ALA A 537 24.10 7.83 -9.91
C ALA A 537 24.49 7.82 -11.40
N LYS A 538 24.96 8.95 -11.94
CA LYS A 538 25.52 9.05 -13.28
C LYS A 538 26.84 8.26 -13.41
N THR A 539 27.73 8.39 -12.43
CA THR A 539 28.98 7.63 -12.39
C THR A 539 28.72 6.13 -12.32
N LEU A 540 27.80 5.70 -11.45
CA LEU A 540 27.36 4.30 -11.35
C LEU A 540 26.84 3.76 -12.69
N MET A 541 25.99 4.51 -13.37
CA MET A 541 25.43 4.11 -14.66
C MET A 541 26.51 3.95 -15.74
N THR A 542 27.56 4.79 -15.75
CA THR A 542 28.59 4.80 -16.78
C THR A 542 29.74 3.85 -16.51
N THR A 543 30.11 3.66 -15.26
CA THR A 543 31.29 2.88 -14.86
C THR A 543 30.93 1.57 -14.17
N GLY A 544 29.69 1.41 -13.71
CA GLY A 544 29.27 0.32 -12.84
C GLY A 544 29.89 0.38 -11.44
N ARG A 545 30.54 1.49 -11.06
CA ARG A 545 31.22 1.62 -9.76
C ARG A 545 30.75 2.88 -9.05
N LEU A 546 30.61 2.79 -7.73
CA LEU A 546 30.45 3.95 -6.86
C LEU A 546 31.83 4.49 -6.51
N THR A 547 32.00 5.79 -6.58
CA THR A 547 33.12 6.46 -5.91
C THR A 547 32.92 6.26 -4.40
N PRO A 548 33.95 5.94 -3.59
CA PRO A 548 33.79 5.85 -2.15
C PRO A 548 33.28 7.20 -1.62
N VAL A 549 32.00 7.27 -1.33
CA VAL A 549 31.47 8.35 -0.50
C VAL A 549 31.87 7.97 0.91
N GLU A 550 32.63 8.83 1.59
CA GLU A 550 32.94 8.65 3.01
C GLU A 550 31.66 8.33 3.77
N GLN A 551 31.63 7.13 4.37
CA GLN A 551 30.57 6.70 5.28
C GLN A 551 30.65 7.53 6.57
N SER A 552 30.24 8.78 6.53
CA SER A 552 30.11 9.59 7.73
C SER A 552 29.23 10.81 7.50
N LEU A 553 27.96 10.66 7.81
CA LEU A 553 27.20 11.75 8.43
C LEU A 553 26.14 11.09 9.35
N GLU A 554 26.59 10.65 10.53
CA GLU A 554 25.74 10.70 11.72
C GLU A 554 25.32 12.17 11.87
N ILE A 555 24.09 12.45 11.52
CA ILE A 555 23.47 13.73 11.91
C ILE A 555 23.28 13.63 13.42
N LYS A 556 24.14 14.34 14.16
CA LYS A 556 23.99 14.54 15.59
C LYS A 556 22.55 14.98 15.90
N LYS A 557 22.03 14.38 16.95
CA LYS A 557 20.74 14.60 17.60
C LYS A 557 20.35 16.06 17.77
#